data_8124f6f3d1a8b1c6fa2efde300672dfb
#
_entry.id   8124f6f3d1a8b1c6fa2efde300672dfb
#
_cell.length_a   1.000
_cell.length_b   1.000
_cell.length_c   1.000
_cell.angle_alpha   90.00
_cell.angle_beta   90.00
_cell.angle_gamma   90.00
#
_symmetry.space_group_name_H-M   'P 1'
#
loop_
_entity.id
_entity.type
_entity.pdbx_description
1 polymer ?
#
loop_
_entity_poly.entity_id
_entity_poly.type
_entity_poly.pdbx_seq_one_letter_code
_entity_poly.pdbx_strand_id
1 'polypeptide(L)'
;MACVGGVVVVALTIACLRHHAQQPASGKLGLGPEGGPETHFDYQVEEELCRQHMAAKTSFSRQDAVGRGAGGRRGTDTSRVSSVSSQFSDGPQHSPSSHSSTASWSEEPAQSNMDISTGHMILAYMEDHLKNKDRLTKEWEDLCSYQAEPSAVTVAQSEAHLEKNRCPESLPYDHSRVKLKVESNSTKEDYINASTIIDHDPRLPAYIATQGPLAHTIVDFWQTVWESGCTVIVMMTALVEDGETQCVRYWPDEGSSLYHIYEVNLVSEHIWCKDFLVRSFYLKNVQTQETRTLTQFHLLSWPANGIPTSTRPLLDFRRKVNKCYRGRSCPIIVHCSDGSGRTGTYILIDMVLNRMAKGVKEIDIAATLEHIRDQRPNLVRTKDQFEFALTAVAEEVNAILKALPQ
;
A
#
# COMPACT_ATOMS: atom_id res chain seq x y z
N MET A 1 17.18 -22.75 36.33
CA MET A 1 16.05 -23.46 35.68
C MET A 1 14.94 -22.53 35.16
N ALA A 2 15.22 -21.27 34.94
CA ALA A 2 14.23 -20.29 34.43
C ALA A 2 14.23 -20.13 32.92
N CYS A 3 15.25 -20.59 32.19
CA CYS A 3 15.37 -20.38 30.74
C CYS A 3 14.64 -21.43 29.89
N VAL A 4 14.26 -22.58 30.43
CA VAL A 4 13.60 -23.65 29.66
C VAL A 4 12.08 -23.40 29.51
N GLY A 5 11.47 -22.71 30.48
CA GLY A 5 10.04 -22.37 30.42
C GLY A 5 9.69 -21.33 29.36
N GLY A 6 10.58 -20.38 29.10
CA GLY A 6 10.36 -19.32 28.09
C GLY A 6 10.33 -19.84 26.67
N VAL A 7 11.21 -20.80 26.34
CA VAL A 7 11.30 -21.37 24.99
C VAL A 7 10.08 -22.24 24.65
N VAL A 8 9.55 -22.98 25.65
CA VAL A 8 8.36 -23.82 25.44
C VAL A 8 7.09 -22.98 25.25
N VAL A 9 6.96 -21.87 25.98
CA VAL A 9 5.82 -20.95 25.85
C VAL A 9 5.87 -20.20 24.52
N VAL A 10 7.04 -19.79 24.07
CA VAL A 10 7.25 -19.19 22.74
C VAL A 10 6.90 -20.17 21.62
N ALA A 11 7.31 -21.45 21.75
CA ALA A 11 6.96 -22.48 20.77
C ALA A 11 5.45 -22.76 20.73
N LEU A 12 4.76 -22.73 21.87
CA LEU A 12 3.31 -22.94 21.94
C LEU A 12 2.50 -21.77 21.40
N THR A 13 2.94 -20.52 21.57
CA THR A 13 2.24 -19.36 21.03
C THR A 13 2.50 -19.18 19.53
N ILE A 14 3.68 -19.50 19.04
CA ILE A 14 3.95 -19.60 17.61
C ILE A 14 3.10 -20.72 16.99
N ALA A 15 2.88 -21.82 17.69
CA ALA A 15 1.98 -22.88 17.25
C ALA A 15 0.50 -22.43 17.26
N CYS A 16 0.07 -21.63 18.24
CA CYS A 16 -1.29 -21.06 18.28
C CYS A 16 -1.52 -20.00 17.18
N LEU A 17 -0.54 -19.11 16.95
CA LEU A 17 -0.59 -18.17 15.82
C LEU A 17 -0.54 -18.91 14.48
N ARG A 18 0.22 -20.02 14.40
CA ARG A 18 0.20 -20.93 13.23
C ARG A 18 -1.15 -21.60 13.04
N HIS A 19 -1.79 -22.04 14.13
CA HIS A 19 -3.09 -22.72 14.04
C HIS A 19 -4.20 -21.76 13.61
N HIS A 20 -4.17 -20.49 14.05
CA HIS A 20 -5.10 -19.46 13.58
C HIS A 20 -4.81 -19.00 12.14
N ALA A 21 -3.55 -18.97 11.75
CA ALA A 21 -3.16 -18.60 10.37
C ALA A 21 -3.35 -19.75 9.36
N GLN A 22 -3.46 -20.99 9.82
CA GLN A 22 -3.64 -22.18 8.97
C GLN A 22 -5.06 -22.74 8.96
N GLN A 23 -5.97 -22.23 9.78
CA GLN A 23 -7.37 -22.57 9.60
C GLN A 23 -7.91 -21.82 8.38
N PRO A 24 -8.21 -22.51 7.28
CA PRO A 24 -9.16 -21.94 6.35
C PRO A 24 -10.43 -21.69 7.14
N ALA A 25 -11.09 -20.57 6.87
CA ALA A 25 -12.40 -20.27 7.42
C ALA A 25 -13.39 -21.33 6.93
N SER A 26 -13.31 -22.52 7.50
CA SER A 26 -14.35 -23.53 7.42
C SER A 26 -15.25 -23.32 8.62
N GLY A 27 -16.11 -22.32 8.51
CA GLY A 27 -17.31 -22.29 9.30
C GLY A 27 -18.14 -23.50 8.90
N LYS A 28 -17.92 -24.61 9.56
CA LYS A 28 -18.89 -25.70 9.59
C LYS A 28 -20.06 -25.26 10.42
N LEU A 29 -21.02 -24.63 9.79
CA LEU A 29 -22.41 -24.85 10.14
C LEU A 29 -22.92 -25.87 9.15
N GLY A 30 -23.19 -27.04 9.70
CA GLY A 30 -23.72 -28.16 8.95
C GLY A 30 -25.08 -27.85 8.37
N LEU A 31 -25.32 -28.53 7.32
CA LEU A 31 -26.53 -29.09 6.70
C LEU A 31 -26.52 -28.79 5.20
N GLY A 32 -26.18 -29.82 4.45
CA GLY A 32 -26.41 -29.90 3.02
C GLY A 32 -25.22 -30.56 2.30
N PRO A 33 -25.46 -31.67 1.61
CA PRO A 33 -24.45 -32.33 0.82
C PRO A 33 -24.39 -31.69 -0.57
N GLU A 34 -23.92 -30.45 -0.66
CA GLU A 34 -23.58 -29.79 -1.94
C GLU A 34 -22.51 -28.72 -1.68
N GLY A 35 -21.33 -29.18 -1.47
CA GLY A 35 -20.10 -28.39 -1.44
C GLY A 35 -19.07 -29.10 -2.29
N GLY A 36 -19.35 -29.23 -3.57
CA GLY A 36 -18.44 -29.81 -4.54
C GLY A 36 -17.29 -28.85 -4.89
N PRO A 37 -16.34 -29.29 -5.66
CA PRO A 37 -15.07 -28.61 -5.95
C PRO A 37 -15.19 -27.39 -6.86
N GLU A 38 -16.32 -26.70 -6.91
CA GLU A 38 -16.64 -25.63 -7.85
C GLU A 38 -15.87 -24.32 -7.57
N THR A 39 -15.52 -24.03 -6.33
CA THR A 39 -14.79 -22.79 -5.99
C THR A 39 -13.35 -22.75 -6.47
N HIS A 40 -12.73 -23.89 -6.77
CA HIS A 40 -11.38 -23.96 -7.29
C HIS A 40 -11.33 -23.86 -8.82
N PHE A 41 -12.44 -24.24 -9.49
CA PHE A 41 -12.55 -24.22 -10.96
C PHE A 41 -12.81 -22.80 -11.48
N ASP A 42 -13.59 -21.99 -10.74
CA ASP A 42 -13.93 -20.63 -11.11
C ASP A 42 -12.73 -19.68 -11.09
N TYR A 43 -11.77 -19.89 -10.19
CA TYR A 43 -10.57 -19.06 -10.09
C TYR A 43 -9.62 -19.24 -11.29
N GLN A 44 -9.46 -20.46 -11.78
CA GLN A 44 -8.63 -20.73 -12.96
C GLN A 44 -9.30 -20.24 -14.25
N VAL A 45 -10.62 -20.32 -14.31
CA VAL A 45 -11.39 -19.83 -15.46
C VAL A 45 -11.39 -18.29 -15.51
N GLU A 46 -11.50 -17.62 -14.38
CA GLU A 46 -11.40 -16.15 -14.33
C GLU A 46 -9.98 -15.65 -14.67
N GLU A 47 -8.95 -16.35 -14.21
CA GLU A 47 -7.57 -15.99 -14.53
C GLU A 47 -7.29 -16.18 -16.03
N GLU A 48 -7.76 -17.25 -16.62
CA GLU A 48 -7.61 -17.52 -18.05
C GLU A 48 -8.47 -16.55 -18.89
N LEU A 49 -9.67 -16.20 -18.44
CA LEU A 49 -10.51 -15.18 -19.08
C LEU A 49 -9.88 -13.80 -19.04
N CYS A 50 -9.28 -13.42 -17.91
CA CYS A 50 -8.52 -12.17 -17.78
C CYS A 50 -7.28 -12.17 -18.69
N ARG A 51 -6.57 -13.29 -18.78
CA ARG A 51 -5.43 -13.43 -19.71
C ARG A 51 -5.86 -13.30 -21.17
N GLN A 52 -6.95 -13.94 -21.55
CA GLN A 52 -7.49 -13.85 -22.91
C GLN A 52 -8.03 -12.46 -23.24
N HIS A 53 -8.64 -11.78 -22.26
CA HIS A 53 -9.13 -10.41 -22.43
C HIS A 53 -7.97 -9.39 -22.56
N MET A 54 -6.87 -9.62 -21.86
CA MET A 54 -5.66 -8.82 -21.97
C MET A 54 -4.96 -9.04 -23.31
N ALA A 55 -4.88 -10.30 -23.77
CA ALA A 55 -4.32 -10.63 -25.07
C ALA A 55 -5.17 -10.07 -26.22
N ALA A 56 -6.49 -10.07 -26.11
CA ALA A 56 -7.38 -9.50 -27.10
C ALA A 56 -7.27 -7.97 -27.20
N LYS A 57 -7.14 -7.27 -26.05
CA LYS A 57 -6.92 -5.80 -26.04
C LYS A 57 -5.57 -5.40 -26.63
N THR A 58 -4.52 -6.18 -26.41
CA THR A 58 -3.20 -5.95 -27.02
C THR A 58 -3.19 -6.20 -28.52
N SER A 59 -3.99 -7.16 -29.02
CA SER A 59 -4.10 -7.42 -30.46
C SER A 59 -4.94 -6.35 -31.17
N PHE A 60 -5.97 -5.79 -30.52
CA PHE A 60 -6.78 -4.70 -31.08
C PHE A 60 -5.97 -3.39 -31.21
N SER A 61 -5.13 -3.04 -30.25
CA SER A 61 -4.24 -1.88 -30.35
C SER A 61 -3.18 -2.02 -31.43
N ARG A 62 -2.82 -3.24 -31.83
CA ARG A 62 -1.87 -3.49 -32.91
C ARG A 62 -2.51 -3.40 -34.30
N GLN A 63 -3.79 -3.70 -34.44
CA GLN A 63 -4.47 -3.62 -35.74
C GLN A 63 -4.82 -2.20 -36.15
N ASP A 64 -5.09 -1.29 -35.20
CA ASP A 64 -5.34 0.13 -35.54
C ASP A 64 -4.08 0.92 -35.91
N ALA A 65 -2.88 0.38 -35.59
CA ALA A 65 -1.60 0.99 -35.97
C ALA A 65 -1.12 0.64 -37.37
N VAL A 66 -1.75 -0.32 -38.06
CA VAL A 66 -1.34 -0.75 -39.43
C VAL A 66 -2.16 -0.11 -40.54
N GLY A 67 -3.19 0.66 -40.23
CA GLY A 67 -4.19 1.16 -41.17
C GLY A 67 -4.02 2.59 -41.68
N ARG A 68 -2.91 3.31 -41.48
CA ARG A 68 -2.66 4.60 -42.14
C ARG A 68 -1.17 4.88 -42.28
N GLY A 69 -0.63 4.52 -43.41
CA GLY A 69 0.73 4.86 -43.81
C GLY A 69 0.90 4.85 -45.31
N ALA A 70 0.78 5.99 -45.94
CA ALA A 70 1.47 6.28 -47.19
C ALA A 70 1.66 7.79 -47.29
N GLY A 71 2.90 8.25 -47.30
CA GLY A 71 3.24 9.58 -47.78
C GLY A 71 4.24 10.37 -46.95
N GLY A 72 5.57 10.19 -47.20
CA GLY A 72 6.46 11.31 -47.43
C GLY A 72 7.31 11.90 -46.31
N ARG A 73 8.57 11.53 -46.33
CA ARG A 73 9.81 12.34 -46.14
C ARG A 73 10.28 12.75 -44.72
N ARG A 74 11.40 12.09 -44.35
CA ARG A 74 12.64 12.56 -43.73
C ARG A 74 12.56 13.66 -42.66
N GLY A 75 12.91 13.25 -41.47
CA GLY A 75 13.44 14.06 -40.38
C GLY A 75 14.00 13.14 -39.30
N THR A 76 15.32 13.07 -39.21
CA THR A 76 16.05 12.34 -38.21
C THR A 76 15.87 13.01 -36.86
N ASP A 77 15.25 12.32 -35.91
CA ASP A 77 15.52 12.53 -34.48
C ASP A 77 15.26 11.23 -33.72
N THR A 78 16.37 10.67 -33.25
CA THR A 78 16.42 9.50 -32.41
C THR A 78 16.10 9.88 -30.97
N SER A 79 14.83 9.86 -30.62
CA SER A 79 14.45 9.77 -29.21
C SER A 79 14.21 8.31 -28.86
N ARG A 80 15.12 7.76 -28.07
CA ARG A 80 15.01 6.43 -27.49
C ARG A 80 13.78 6.38 -26.59
N VAL A 81 12.69 5.87 -27.12
CA VAL A 81 11.60 5.33 -26.32
C VAL A 81 12.07 3.96 -25.83
N SER A 82 12.64 3.92 -24.64
CA SER A 82 12.86 2.66 -23.94
C SER A 82 11.50 2.11 -23.56
N SER A 83 11.06 1.12 -24.31
CA SER A 83 9.89 0.31 -24.01
C SER A 83 10.13 -0.44 -22.70
N VAL A 84 9.48 -0.01 -21.61
CA VAL A 84 9.47 -0.68 -20.31
C VAL A 84 8.45 -1.84 -20.31
N SER A 85 8.20 -2.46 -21.45
CA SER A 85 7.36 -3.67 -21.54
C SER A 85 8.10 -4.98 -21.27
N SER A 86 9.38 -4.93 -20.95
CA SER A 86 10.21 -6.13 -20.77
C SER A 86 10.51 -6.51 -19.31
N GLN A 87 9.88 -5.89 -18.33
CA GLN A 87 10.11 -6.26 -16.92
C GLN A 87 9.14 -7.32 -16.38
N PHE A 88 8.29 -7.88 -17.23
CA PHE A 88 7.42 -9.01 -16.88
C PHE A 88 7.78 -10.31 -17.61
N SER A 89 8.94 -10.41 -18.26
CA SER A 89 9.39 -11.63 -18.89
C SER A 89 10.53 -12.28 -18.12
N ASP A 90 10.23 -13.44 -17.63
CA ASP A 90 11.01 -14.64 -17.37
C ASP A 90 12.53 -14.51 -17.18
N GLY A 91 12.96 -14.81 -15.95
CA GLY A 91 14.28 -15.33 -15.66
C GLY A 91 14.36 -16.82 -16.08
N PRO A 92 15.55 -17.38 -16.27
CA PRO A 92 15.74 -18.69 -16.89
C PRO A 92 15.12 -19.81 -16.08
N GLN A 93 14.38 -20.65 -16.81
CA GLN A 93 13.77 -21.87 -16.33
C GLN A 93 14.81 -22.85 -15.81
N HIS A 94 14.68 -23.21 -14.53
CA HIS A 94 15.13 -24.51 -14.05
C HIS A 94 13.89 -25.35 -13.81
N SER A 95 13.88 -26.53 -14.45
CA SER A 95 12.81 -27.53 -14.43
C SER A 95 12.47 -27.94 -13.00
N PRO A 96 11.20 -27.89 -12.58
CA PRO A 96 10.82 -28.41 -11.28
C PRO A 96 10.45 -29.88 -11.37
N SER A 97 11.01 -30.64 -10.43
CA SER A 97 10.50 -31.96 -10.08
C SER A 97 9.11 -31.80 -9.44
N SER A 98 8.20 -32.62 -9.95
CA SER A 98 6.79 -32.73 -9.56
C SER A 98 6.58 -32.91 -8.05
N HIS A 99 5.99 -31.92 -7.43
CA HIS A 99 5.16 -32.08 -6.23
C HIS A 99 3.94 -31.16 -6.35
N SER A 100 2.76 -31.79 -6.42
CA SER A 100 1.47 -31.14 -6.37
C SER A 100 1.30 -30.41 -5.04
N SER A 101 1.36 -29.11 -5.05
CA SER A 101 0.88 -28.28 -3.95
C SER A 101 0.01 -27.18 -4.52
N THR A 102 -1.20 -27.10 -4.02
CA THR A 102 -2.16 -26.04 -4.20
C THR A 102 -1.48 -24.68 -4.20
N ALA A 103 -1.55 -24.00 -5.31
CA ALA A 103 -0.99 -22.67 -5.48
C ALA A 103 -1.76 -21.65 -4.63
N SER A 104 -1.39 -21.56 -3.36
CA SER A 104 -1.70 -20.39 -2.54
C SER A 104 -0.81 -19.25 -3.01
N TRP A 105 -1.37 -18.19 -3.55
CA TRP A 105 -0.66 -16.98 -3.89
C TRP A 105 -0.08 -16.36 -2.62
N SER A 106 1.19 -16.61 -2.36
CA SER A 106 1.94 -15.92 -1.32
C SER A 106 3.19 -15.34 -1.94
N GLU A 107 3.34 -14.04 -1.86
CA GLU A 107 4.62 -13.39 -2.18
C GLU A 107 5.65 -13.82 -1.12
N GLU A 108 6.83 -14.23 -1.56
CA GLU A 108 7.92 -14.55 -0.65
C GLU A 108 8.47 -13.27 0.00
N PRO A 109 8.90 -13.33 1.27
CA PRO A 109 9.57 -12.21 1.90
C PRO A 109 10.78 -11.78 1.10
N ALA A 110 10.96 -10.45 0.95
CA ALA A 110 12.17 -9.93 0.32
C ALA A 110 13.41 -10.33 1.13
N GLN A 111 14.55 -10.49 0.46
CA GLN A 111 15.82 -10.71 1.15
C GLN A 111 16.07 -9.59 2.14
N SER A 112 16.40 -9.95 3.38
CA SER A 112 16.60 -9.03 4.49
C SER A 112 18.03 -9.14 5.01
N ASN A 113 18.60 -8.00 5.41
CA ASN A 113 19.88 -7.93 6.12
C ASN A 113 19.72 -8.13 7.65
N MET A 114 18.53 -8.52 8.08
CA MET A 114 18.25 -8.81 9.49
C MET A 114 19.01 -10.07 9.93
N ASP A 115 19.75 -9.97 11.02
CA ASP A 115 20.35 -11.16 11.64
C ASP A 115 19.31 -11.94 12.47
N ILE A 116 19.56 -13.24 12.65
CA ILE A 116 18.65 -14.16 13.33
C ILE A 116 18.41 -13.73 14.78
N SER A 117 19.45 -13.26 15.48
CA SER A 117 19.35 -12.83 16.88
C SER A 117 18.45 -11.60 17.03
N THR A 118 18.63 -10.61 16.16
CA THR A 118 17.78 -9.40 16.11
C THR A 118 16.33 -9.77 15.82
N GLY A 119 16.09 -10.66 14.86
CA GLY A 119 14.75 -11.13 14.54
C GLY A 119 14.06 -11.80 15.74
N HIS A 120 14.75 -12.63 16.48
CA HIS A 120 14.20 -13.27 17.69
C HIS A 120 13.94 -12.26 18.82
N MET A 121 14.81 -11.26 19.01
CA MET A 121 14.56 -10.20 19.99
C MET A 121 13.31 -9.39 19.68
N ILE A 122 13.14 -9.03 18.42
CA ILE A 122 11.95 -8.29 17.95
C ILE A 122 10.68 -9.11 18.13
N LEU A 123 10.70 -10.40 17.79
CA LEU A 123 9.57 -11.29 18.04
C LEU A 123 9.23 -11.40 19.52
N ALA A 124 10.22 -11.56 20.38
CA ALA A 124 10.00 -11.64 21.82
C ALA A 124 9.36 -10.35 22.37
N TYR A 125 9.84 -9.20 21.94
CA TYR A 125 9.27 -7.90 22.31
C TYR A 125 7.80 -7.78 21.88
N MET A 126 7.50 -8.11 20.63
CA MET A 126 6.14 -8.00 20.10
C MET A 126 5.18 -9.02 20.73
N GLU A 127 5.64 -10.23 20.96
CA GLU A 127 4.84 -11.25 21.64
C GLU A 127 4.52 -10.86 23.10
N ASP A 128 5.46 -10.25 23.80
CA ASP A 128 5.23 -9.75 25.16
C ASP A 128 4.12 -8.69 25.18
N HIS A 129 4.15 -7.75 24.24
CA HIS A 129 3.11 -6.73 24.08
C HIS A 129 1.74 -7.32 23.70
N LEU A 130 1.71 -8.30 22.82
CA LEU A 130 0.47 -8.95 22.37
C LEU A 130 -0.15 -9.83 23.44
N LYS A 131 0.66 -10.40 24.35
CA LYS A 131 0.20 -11.24 25.47
C LYS A 131 -0.27 -10.40 26.65
N ASN A 132 0.38 -9.30 26.93
CA ASN A 132 0.04 -8.42 28.04
C ASN A 132 -0.87 -7.28 27.60
N LYS A 133 -2.17 -7.55 27.61
CA LYS A 133 -3.18 -6.58 27.14
C LYS A 133 -3.23 -5.30 27.97
N ASP A 134 -2.91 -5.36 29.26
CA ASP A 134 -2.87 -4.17 30.13
C ASP A 134 -1.70 -3.26 29.74
N ARG A 135 -0.54 -3.84 29.43
CA ARG A 135 0.63 -3.12 28.94
C ARG A 135 0.36 -2.48 27.57
N LEU A 136 -0.25 -3.23 26.68
CA LEU A 136 -0.64 -2.72 25.34
C LEU A 136 -1.63 -1.56 25.47
N THR A 137 -2.62 -1.67 26.34
CA THR A 137 -3.60 -0.60 26.59
C THR A 137 -2.92 0.64 27.16
N LYS A 138 -2.03 0.48 28.13
CA LYS A 138 -1.30 1.61 28.70
C LYS A 138 -0.41 2.30 27.67
N GLU A 139 0.31 1.55 26.86
CA GLU A 139 1.15 2.09 25.78
C GLU A 139 0.31 2.85 24.76
N TRP A 140 -0.88 2.33 24.41
CA TRP A 140 -1.81 3.04 23.55
C TRP A 140 -2.34 4.33 24.18
N GLU A 141 -2.66 4.33 25.47
CA GLU A 141 -3.06 5.53 26.21
C GLU A 141 -1.96 6.58 26.25
N ASP A 142 -0.71 6.16 26.47
CA ASP A 142 0.46 7.04 26.43
C ASP A 142 0.63 7.65 25.02
N LEU A 143 0.47 6.85 23.97
CA LEU A 143 0.48 7.33 22.58
C LEU A 143 -0.66 8.30 22.27
N CYS A 144 -1.85 8.09 22.83
CA CYS A 144 -2.98 9.01 22.67
C CYS A 144 -2.79 10.34 23.40
N SER A 145 -2.02 10.32 24.50
CA SER A 145 -1.70 11.54 25.25
C SER A 145 -0.53 12.36 24.67
N TYR A 146 0.24 11.72 23.78
CA TYR A 146 1.36 12.36 23.11
C TYR A 146 0.89 13.50 22.21
N GLN A 147 1.54 14.65 22.31
CA GLN A 147 1.29 15.81 21.47
C GLN A 147 2.55 16.18 20.69
N ALA A 148 2.40 16.26 19.37
CA ALA A 148 3.48 16.72 18.50
C ALA A 148 3.79 18.22 18.72
N GLU A 149 5.04 18.58 18.57
CA GLU A 149 5.49 19.97 18.51
C GLU A 149 6.46 20.16 17.33
N PRO A 150 6.15 21.07 16.40
CA PRO A 150 4.96 21.91 16.29
C PRO A 150 3.71 21.15 15.87
N SER A 151 2.51 21.60 16.27
CA SER A 151 1.23 20.93 15.98
C SER A 151 0.19 21.85 15.34
N ALA A 152 0.60 23.03 14.88
CA ALA A 152 -0.31 23.98 14.24
C ALA A 152 -0.88 23.44 12.92
N VAL A 153 -2.19 23.63 12.72
CA VAL A 153 -2.95 23.27 11.52
C VAL A 153 -3.69 24.47 10.94
N THR A 154 -3.11 25.64 11.06
CA THR A 154 -3.74 26.93 10.75
C THR A 154 -4.10 27.09 9.28
N VAL A 155 -3.25 26.57 8.37
CA VAL A 155 -3.50 26.62 6.93
C VAL A 155 -4.68 25.72 6.55
N ALA A 156 -4.74 24.52 7.10
CA ALA A 156 -5.84 23.58 6.86
C ALA A 156 -7.19 24.11 7.39
N GLN A 157 -7.18 24.88 8.48
CA GLN A 157 -8.37 25.44 9.11
C GLN A 157 -8.78 26.79 8.54
N SER A 158 -8.01 27.38 7.63
CA SER A 158 -8.39 28.66 7.01
C SER A 158 -9.69 28.49 6.22
N GLU A 159 -10.50 29.56 6.17
CA GLU A 159 -11.80 29.55 5.51
C GLU A 159 -11.73 29.08 4.06
N ALA A 160 -10.68 29.46 3.34
CA ALA A 160 -10.45 29.05 1.96
C ALA A 160 -10.23 27.53 1.78
N HIS A 161 -9.84 26.82 2.84
CA HIS A 161 -9.44 25.41 2.76
C HIS A 161 -10.39 24.44 3.47
N LEU A 162 -11.36 24.93 4.23
CA LEU A 162 -12.28 24.09 5.02
C LEU A 162 -12.99 23.03 4.16
N GLU A 163 -13.49 23.43 3.00
CA GLU A 163 -14.22 22.52 2.10
C GLU A 163 -13.31 21.51 1.38
N LYS A 164 -11.99 21.73 1.42
CA LYS A 164 -11.01 20.81 0.85
C LYS A 164 -10.67 19.65 1.78
N ASN A 165 -11.14 19.66 3.01
CA ASN A 165 -10.92 18.63 4.01
C ASN A 165 -12.13 17.73 4.11
N ARG A 166 -11.93 16.42 3.89
CA ARG A 166 -12.99 15.41 4.05
C ARG A 166 -13.40 15.25 5.52
N CYS A 167 -12.41 15.26 6.41
CA CYS A 167 -12.59 15.05 7.84
C CYS A 167 -11.96 16.20 8.61
N PRO A 168 -12.75 16.96 9.38
CA PRO A 168 -12.22 18.10 10.17
C PRO A 168 -11.20 17.70 11.24
N GLU A 169 -11.20 16.42 11.63
CA GLU A 169 -10.32 15.86 12.66
C GLU A 169 -8.99 15.34 12.10
N SER A 170 -8.87 15.25 10.77
CA SER A 170 -7.68 14.75 10.09
C SER A 170 -7.08 15.82 9.20
N LEU A 171 -6.39 16.77 9.82
CA LEU A 171 -5.79 17.93 9.15
C LEU A 171 -4.27 17.83 9.13
N PRO A 172 -3.61 18.24 8.05
CA PRO A 172 -2.15 18.28 7.99
C PRO A 172 -1.58 19.40 8.86
N TYR A 173 -0.44 19.14 9.52
CA TYR A 173 0.32 20.19 10.18
C TYR A 173 0.90 21.17 9.16
N ASP A 174 1.01 22.44 9.55
CA ASP A 174 1.57 23.49 8.69
C ASP A 174 3.01 23.18 8.26
N HIS A 175 3.83 22.62 9.17
CA HIS A 175 5.25 22.38 8.92
C HIS A 175 5.53 21.19 8.01
N SER A 176 4.62 20.24 7.88
CA SER A 176 4.81 18.98 7.12
C SER A 176 3.82 18.80 5.98
N ARG A 177 2.90 19.74 5.79
CA ARG A 177 1.94 19.66 4.69
C ARG A 177 2.61 19.71 3.33
N VAL A 178 2.02 19.02 2.37
CA VAL A 178 2.40 19.13 0.97
C VAL A 178 1.92 20.48 0.44
N LYS A 179 2.83 21.22 -0.22
CA LYS A 179 2.54 22.51 -0.85
C LYS A 179 2.54 22.35 -2.36
N LEU A 180 1.43 22.73 -2.99
CA LEU A 180 1.30 22.75 -4.45
C LEU A 180 1.90 24.02 -5.04
N LYS A 181 2.41 23.93 -6.26
CA LYS A 181 2.82 25.11 -7.03
C LYS A 181 1.59 25.92 -7.43
N VAL A 182 1.48 27.13 -6.93
CA VAL A 182 0.34 28.02 -7.14
C VAL A 182 0.11 28.30 -8.63
N GLU A 183 1.19 28.49 -9.40
CA GLU A 183 1.12 28.80 -10.81
C GLU A 183 0.43 27.70 -11.63
N SER A 184 0.63 26.44 -11.23
CA SER A 184 0.06 25.27 -11.90
C SER A 184 -1.27 24.82 -11.31
N ASN A 185 -1.73 25.44 -10.22
CA ASN A 185 -2.97 25.05 -9.56
C ASN A 185 -4.18 25.74 -10.21
N SER A 186 -5.27 24.99 -10.40
CA SER A 186 -6.49 25.47 -11.03
C SER A 186 -7.19 26.59 -10.27
N THR A 187 -7.06 26.62 -8.94
CA THR A 187 -7.65 27.64 -8.05
C THR A 187 -6.63 28.65 -7.55
N LYS A 188 -5.36 28.54 -7.98
CA LYS A 188 -4.24 29.36 -7.53
C LYS A 188 -3.96 29.27 -6.03
N GLU A 189 -4.24 28.11 -5.45
CA GLU A 189 -3.99 27.76 -4.05
C GLU A 189 -2.84 26.76 -3.95
N ASP A 190 -2.15 26.72 -2.81
CA ASP A 190 -1.06 25.79 -2.54
C ASP A 190 -1.46 24.60 -1.67
N TYR A 191 -2.75 24.52 -1.31
CA TYR A 191 -3.24 23.61 -0.30
C TYR A 191 -3.82 22.31 -0.84
N ILE A 192 -3.42 21.22 -0.22
CA ILE A 192 -4.06 19.89 -0.27
C ILE A 192 -4.00 19.28 1.13
N ASN A 193 -5.01 18.50 1.53
CA ASN A 193 -4.95 17.70 2.74
C ASN A 193 -4.03 16.49 2.53
N ALA A 194 -2.75 16.73 2.65
CA ALA A 194 -1.67 15.77 2.50
C ALA A 194 -0.46 16.19 3.34
N SER A 195 0.23 15.19 3.88
CA SER A 195 1.42 15.38 4.72
C SER A 195 2.58 14.53 4.20
N THR A 196 3.78 15.09 4.22
CA THR A 196 5.01 14.34 3.93
C THR A 196 5.44 13.59 5.18
N ILE A 197 5.65 12.29 5.06
CA ILE A 197 6.11 11.41 6.13
C ILE A 197 7.46 10.84 5.74
N ILE A 198 8.48 11.17 6.50
CA ILE A 198 9.86 10.72 6.25
C ILE A 198 10.38 9.90 7.43
N ASP A 199 11.28 8.97 7.13
CA ASP A 199 12.07 8.28 8.15
C ASP A 199 13.30 9.14 8.53
N HIS A 200 13.93 8.84 9.66
CA HIS A 200 15.21 9.43 10.04
C HIS A 200 16.34 9.06 9.06
N ASP A 201 16.27 7.87 8.47
CA ASP A 201 17.22 7.42 7.45
C ASP A 201 16.72 7.82 6.05
N PRO A 202 17.40 8.75 5.35
CA PRO A 202 17.00 9.20 4.02
C PRO A 202 17.09 8.11 2.93
N ARG A 203 17.72 6.98 3.24
CA ARG A 203 17.78 5.82 2.32
C ARG A 203 16.51 4.97 2.34
N LEU A 204 15.63 5.18 3.33
CA LEU A 204 14.35 4.54 3.45
C LEU A 204 13.28 5.30 2.67
N PRO A 205 12.19 4.63 2.26
CA PRO A 205 11.11 5.28 1.54
C PRO A 205 10.50 6.46 2.31
N ALA A 206 10.20 7.54 1.59
CA ALA A 206 9.34 8.59 2.07
C ALA A 206 7.89 8.32 1.61
N TYR A 207 6.94 8.90 2.32
CA TYR A 207 5.51 8.76 2.02
C TYR A 207 4.85 10.13 1.92
N ILE A 208 3.75 10.17 1.19
CA ILE A 208 2.75 11.23 1.30
C ILE A 208 1.47 10.58 1.82
N ALA A 209 1.09 10.91 3.04
CA ALA A 209 -0.18 10.49 3.63
C ALA A 209 -1.25 11.52 3.26
N THR A 210 -2.31 11.11 2.61
CA THR A 210 -3.36 12.01 2.13
C THR A 210 -4.75 11.41 2.30
N GLN A 211 -5.76 12.27 2.34
CA GLN A 211 -7.15 11.85 2.32
C GLN A 211 -7.54 11.26 0.96
N GLY A 212 -8.61 10.47 0.94
CA GLY A 212 -9.28 10.12 -0.31
C GLY A 212 -9.82 11.38 -0.99
N PRO A 213 -9.50 11.63 -2.27
CA PRO A 213 -9.95 12.82 -2.98
C PRO A 213 -11.47 13.06 -2.87
N LEU A 214 -11.83 14.33 -2.71
CA LEU A 214 -13.18 14.83 -2.91
C LEU A 214 -13.38 15.20 -4.39
N ALA A 215 -14.62 15.33 -4.85
CA ALA A 215 -14.90 15.67 -6.25
C ALA A 215 -14.15 16.93 -6.73
N HIS A 216 -14.03 17.91 -5.86
CA HIS A 216 -13.35 19.19 -6.16
C HIS A 216 -11.87 19.22 -5.82
N THR A 217 -11.29 18.14 -5.29
CA THR A 217 -9.84 18.03 -4.97
C THR A 217 -9.11 17.01 -5.83
N ILE A 218 -9.77 16.38 -6.79
CA ILE A 218 -9.14 15.41 -7.71
C ILE A 218 -7.98 16.04 -8.48
N VAL A 219 -8.15 17.26 -8.97
CA VAL A 219 -7.11 17.99 -9.70
C VAL A 219 -5.90 18.25 -8.82
N ASP A 220 -6.11 18.66 -7.57
CA ASP A 220 -5.05 18.87 -6.58
C ASP A 220 -4.30 17.57 -6.27
N PHE A 221 -5.01 16.46 -6.23
CA PHE A 221 -4.42 15.14 -6.04
C PHE A 221 -3.47 14.76 -7.20
N TRP A 222 -3.90 14.93 -8.44
CA TRP A 222 -3.04 14.65 -9.61
C TRP A 222 -1.86 15.62 -9.70
N GLN A 223 -2.04 16.87 -9.32
CA GLN A 223 -0.93 17.82 -9.19
C GLN A 223 0.09 17.34 -8.15
N THR A 224 -0.36 16.83 -7.01
CA THR A 224 0.51 16.24 -5.99
C THR A 224 1.30 15.05 -6.54
N VAL A 225 0.64 14.14 -7.25
CA VAL A 225 1.29 12.99 -7.90
C VAL A 225 2.38 13.45 -8.86
N TRP A 226 2.05 14.43 -9.69
CA TRP A 226 2.99 14.95 -10.68
C TRP A 226 4.19 15.67 -10.05
N GLU A 227 3.94 16.60 -9.17
CA GLU A 227 4.98 17.44 -8.56
C GLU A 227 5.91 16.66 -7.63
N SER A 228 5.41 15.62 -6.97
CA SER A 228 6.22 14.74 -6.12
C SER A 228 7.03 13.71 -6.90
N GLY A 229 6.78 13.54 -8.18
CA GLY A 229 7.40 12.50 -8.99
C GLY A 229 6.96 11.09 -8.60
N CYS A 230 5.81 10.95 -7.94
CA CYS A 230 5.27 9.68 -7.46
C CYS A 230 5.03 8.70 -8.61
N THR A 231 5.43 7.45 -8.41
CA THR A 231 5.21 6.35 -9.35
C THR A 231 4.33 5.25 -8.78
N VAL A 232 4.04 5.29 -7.49
CA VAL A 232 3.25 4.29 -6.79
C VAL A 232 2.24 4.98 -5.88
N ILE A 233 0.97 4.64 -6.05
CA ILE A 233 -0.13 5.02 -5.17
C ILE A 233 -0.62 3.77 -4.44
N VAL A 234 -0.79 3.88 -3.14
CA VAL A 234 -1.38 2.86 -2.26
C VAL A 234 -2.73 3.37 -1.78
N MET A 235 -3.79 2.73 -2.23
CA MET A 235 -5.18 3.05 -1.87
C MET A 235 -5.71 1.99 -0.90
N MET A 236 -6.04 2.41 0.32
CA MET A 236 -6.39 1.55 1.44
C MET A 236 -7.89 1.55 1.75
N THR A 237 -8.73 1.87 0.79
CA THR A 237 -10.18 1.95 0.98
C THR A 237 -10.94 1.54 -0.27
N ALA A 238 -12.14 1.00 -0.09
CA ALA A 238 -13.12 0.95 -1.17
C ALA A 238 -13.63 2.37 -1.49
N LEU A 239 -14.27 2.55 -2.63
CA LEU A 239 -14.90 3.84 -2.99
C LEU A 239 -16.10 4.13 -2.09
N VAL A 240 -16.91 3.11 -1.82
CA VAL A 240 -18.08 3.18 -0.96
C VAL A 240 -18.04 2.02 0.03
N GLU A 241 -18.42 2.28 1.26
CA GLU A 241 -18.49 1.29 2.34
C GLU A 241 -19.72 1.58 3.18
N ASP A 242 -20.59 0.58 3.35
CA ASP A 242 -21.88 0.69 4.08
C ASP A 242 -22.77 1.86 3.59
N GLY A 243 -22.73 2.15 2.29
CA GLY A 243 -23.48 3.25 1.66
C GLY A 243 -22.82 4.63 1.76
N GLU A 244 -21.73 4.74 2.50
CA GLU A 244 -20.98 5.99 2.67
C GLU A 244 -19.81 6.07 1.71
N THR A 245 -19.65 7.22 1.03
CA THR A 245 -18.52 7.46 0.14
C THR A 245 -17.24 7.66 0.95
N GLN A 246 -16.28 6.78 0.73
CA GLN A 246 -14.96 6.84 1.37
C GLN A 246 -13.94 7.63 0.53
N CYS A 247 -14.07 7.56 -0.77
CA CYS A 247 -13.19 8.21 -1.71
C CYS A 247 -13.93 8.40 -3.04
N VAL A 248 -13.79 9.57 -3.65
CA VAL A 248 -14.30 9.76 -5.01
C VAL A 248 -13.34 9.08 -5.98
N ARG A 249 -13.90 8.41 -7.00
CA ARG A 249 -13.06 7.86 -8.06
C ARG A 249 -12.32 8.98 -8.76
N TYR A 250 -11.00 8.93 -8.75
CA TYR A 250 -10.14 9.95 -9.34
C TYR A 250 -9.43 9.49 -10.62
N TRP A 251 -9.82 8.36 -11.17
CA TRP A 251 -9.30 7.79 -12.43
C TRP A 251 -10.47 7.45 -13.37
N PRO A 252 -10.22 7.41 -14.70
CA PRO A 252 -11.27 7.06 -15.66
C PRO A 252 -11.65 5.57 -15.58
N ASP A 253 -12.89 5.24 -15.93
CA ASP A 253 -13.36 3.85 -16.06
C ASP A 253 -12.61 3.10 -17.15
N GLU A 254 -12.37 3.77 -18.26
CA GLU A 254 -11.62 3.30 -19.43
C GLU A 254 -11.03 4.49 -20.17
N GLY A 255 -9.99 4.24 -20.95
CA GLY A 255 -9.35 5.27 -21.75
C GLY A 255 -8.73 6.38 -20.92
N SER A 256 -8.91 7.62 -21.36
CA SER A 256 -8.30 8.81 -20.77
C SER A 256 -9.34 9.79 -20.24
N SER A 257 -8.99 10.47 -19.16
CA SER A 257 -9.70 11.66 -18.67
C SER A 257 -8.71 12.78 -18.40
N LEU A 258 -9.14 14.00 -18.68
CA LEU A 258 -8.36 15.21 -18.43
C LEU A 258 -8.80 15.87 -17.12
N TYR A 259 -7.85 16.06 -16.22
CA TYR A 259 -8.02 16.77 -14.96
C TYR A 259 -7.11 18.00 -14.96
N HIS A 260 -7.65 19.15 -15.32
CA HIS A 260 -6.93 20.39 -15.56
C HIS A 260 -5.84 20.22 -16.63
N ILE A 261 -4.56 20.20 -16.26
CA ILE A 261 -3.42 19.99 -17.18
C ILE A 261 -2.92 18.52 -17.16
N TYR A 262 -3.55 17.64 -16.39
CA TYR A 262 -3.14 16.25 -16.23
C TYR A 262 -4.11 15.33 -16.96
N GLU A 263 -3.61 14.60 -17.94
CA GLU A 263 -4.35 13.54 -18.63
C GLU A 263 -3.96 12.20 -17.99
N VAL A 264 -4.96 11.50 -17.50
CA VAL A 264 -4.80 10.18 -16.87
C VAL A 264 -5.39 9.14 -17.80
N ASN A 265 -4.58 8.21 -18.27
CA ASN A 265 -4.98 7.09 -19.12
C ASN A 265 -4.90 5.79 -18.32
N LEU A 266 -6.01 5.07 -18.23
CA LEU A 266 -6.03 3.73 -17.65
C LEU A 266 -5.48 2.72 -18.66
N VAL A 267 -4.27 2.21 -18.40
CA VAL A 267 -3.59 1.26 -19.28
C VAL A 267 -4.06 -0.16 -19.02
N SER A 268 -4.14 -0.54 -17.75
CA SER A 268 -4.56 -1.88 -17.33
C SER A 268 -5.13 -1.87 -15.92
N GLU A 269 -6.02 -2.82 -15.69
CA GLU A 269 -6.55 -3.17 -14.38
C GLU A 269 -6.42 -4.67 -14.20
N HIS A 270 -5.80 -5.10 -13.12
CA HIS A 270 -5.60 -6.51 -12.81
C HIS A 270 -6.08 -6.83 -11.40
N ILE A 271 -7.06 -7.72 -11.31
CA ILE A 271 -7.54 -8.25 -10.04
C ILE A 271 -6.62 -9.40 -9.62
N TRP A 272 -5.86 -9.19 -8.55
CA TRP A 272 -4.93 -10.20 -8.04
C TRP A 272 -5.62 -11.26 -7.20
N CYS A 273 -6.54 -10.80 -6.35
CA CYS A 273 -7.36 -11.66 -5.52
C CYS A 273 -8.59 -10.86 -5.03
N LYS A 274 -9.44 -11.48 -4.23
CA LYS A 274 -10.59 -10.82 -3.63
C LYS A 274 -10.25 -9.59 -2.78
N ASP A 275 -9.01 -9.53 -2.27
CA ASP A 275 -8.57 -8.51 -1.33
C ASP A 275 -7.97 -7.28 -1.98
N PHE A 276 -7.33 -7.40 -3.16
CA PHE A 276 -6.70 -6.27 -3.83
C PHE A 276 -6.55 -6.41 -5.34
N LEU A 277 -6.44 -5.27 -5.99
CA LEU A 277 -6.18 -5.15 -7.41
C LEU A 277 -5.11 -4.08 -7.70
N VAL A 278 -4.59 -4.10 -8.91
CA VAL A 278 -3.52 -3.22 -9.36
C VAL A 278 -3.94 -2.55 -10.67
N ARG A 279 -3.81 -1.22 -10.73
CA ARG A 279 -4.04 -0.44 -11.95
C ARG A 279 -2.75 0.22 -12.41
N SER A 280 -2.55 0.23 -13.71
CA SER A 280 -1.45 0.98 -14.34
C SER A 280 -2.01 2.15 -15.12
N PHE A 281 -1.35 3.29 -15.00
CA PHE A 281 -1.73 4.52 -15.66
C PHE A 281 -0.57 5.13 -16.45
N TYR A 282 -0.90 5.84 -17.52
CA TYR A 282 -0.07 6.92 -18.04
C TYR A 282 -0.60 8.25 -17.50
N LEU A 283 0.29 9.03 -16.91
CA LEU A 283 0.01 10.38 -16.44
C LEU A 283 0.78 11.37 -17.32
N LYS A 284 0.06 12.20 -18.05
CA LYS A 284 0.63 13.18 -18.98
C LYS A 284 0.33 14.60 -18.51
N ASN A 285 1.35 15.43 -18.46
CA ASN A 285 1.18 16.87 -18.36
C ASN A 285 1.01 17.42 -19.79
N VAL A 286 -0.18 17.92 -20.11
CA VAL A 286 -0.49 18.38 -21.48
C VAL A 286 0.20 19.67 -21.86
N GLN A 287 0.69 20.46 -20.89
CA GLN A 287 1.47 21.67 -21.17
C GLN A 287 2.91 21.33 -21.56
N THR A 288 3.55 20.43 -20.86
CA THR A 288 4.94 20.02 -21.12
C THR A 288 5.06 18.86 -22.09
N GLN A 289 3.96 18.17 -22.39
CA GLN A 289 3.90 16.94 -23.20
C GLN A 289 4.67 15.77 -22.60
N GLU A 290 5.12 15.87 -21.35
CA GLU A 290 5.78 14.78 -20.63
C GLU A 290 4.77 13.75 -20.16
N THR A 291 5.09 12.46 -20.35
CA THR A 291 4.26 11.34 -19.89
C THR A 291 5.06 10.46 -18.95
N ARG A 292 4.46 10.06 -17.84
CA ARG A 292 5.03 9.16 -16.83
C ARG A 292 4.13 7.96 -16.61
N THR A 293 4.74 6.84 -16.22
CA THR A 293 4.02 5.64 -15.81
C THR A 293 3.80 5.65 -14.30
N LEU A 294 2.65 5.15 -13.88
CA LEU A 294 2.18 5.14 -12.50
C LEU A 294 1.44 3.84 -12.23
N THR A 295 1.65 3.29 -11.06
CA THR A 295 0.94 2.08 -10.59
C THR A 295 0.16 2.38 -9.32
N GLN A 296 -1.11 2.01 -9.31
CA GLN A 296 -1.97 2.07 -8.13
C GLN A 296 -2.20 0.66 -7.60
N PHE A 297 -1.92 0.47 -6.32
CA PHE A 297 -2.28 -0.72 -5.56
C PHE A 297 -3.50 -0.41 -4.70
N HIS A 298 -4.58 -1.13 -4.90
CA HIS A 298 -5.87 -0.87 -4.28
C HIS A 298 -6.29 -2.03 -3.41
N LEU A 299 -6.23 -1.86 -2.10
CA LEU A 299 -6.71 -2.82 -1.11
C LEU A 299 -8.19 -2.60 -0.83
N LEU A 300 -8.98 -3.67 -0.92
CA LEU A 300 -10.44 -3.62 -0.80
C LEU A 300 -10.96 -4.15 0.55
N SER A 301 -10.18 -4.99 1.22
CA SER A 301 -10.65 -5.81 2.34
C SER A 301 -10.41 -5.18 3.73
N TRP A 302 -10.09 -3.91 3.80
CA TRP A 302 -9.86 -3.23 5.08
C TRP A 302 -11.00 -2.27 5.41
N PRO A 303 -11.84 -2.59 6.41
CA PRO A 303 -12.99 -1.75 6.77
C PRO A 303 -12.57 -0.42 7.41
N ALA A 304 -13.38 0.63 7.20
CA ALA A 304 -13.15 1.92 7.83
C ALA A 304 -13.20 1.79 9.36
N ASN A 305 -12.26 2.45 10.06
CA ASN A 305 -12.12 2.42 11.52
C ASN A 305 -11.97 1.01 12.15
N GLY A 306 -11.76 0.00 11.33
CA GLY A 306 -11.58 -1.39 11.74
C GLY A 306 -10.22 -1.94 11.39
N ILE A 307 -10.12 -3.26 11.46
CA ILE A 307 -8.96 -4.05 11.09
C ILE A 307 -9.37 -5.17 10.14
N PRO A 308 -8.46 -5.64 9.26
CA PRO A 308 -8.69 -6.87 8.50
C PRO A 308 -8.82 -8.10 9.41
N THR A 309 -9.48 -9.13 8.92
CA THR A 309 -9.64 -10.41 9.65
C THR A 309 -8.32 -11.17 9.77
N SER A 310 -7.36 -10.91 8.88
CA SER A 310 -6.02 -11.49 8.94
C SER A 310 -4.98 -10.52 8.37
N THR A 311 -3.73 -10.69 8.76
CA THR A 311 -2.61 -9.84 8.33
C THR A 311 -2.07 -10.22 6.95
N ARG A 312 -2.27 -11.49 6.54
CA ARG A 312 -1.65 -12.05 5.34
C ARG A 312 -1.95 -11.28 4.06
N PRO A 313 -3.21 -10.90 3.75
CA PRO A 313 -3.49 -10.12 2.54
C PRO A 313 -2.74 -8.79 2.51
N LEU A 314 -2.63 -8.10 3.64
CA LEU A 314 -1.90 -6.85 3.75
C LEU A 314 -0.38 -7.06 3.56
N LEU A 315 0.18 -8.11 4.12
CA LEU A 315 1.61 -8.42 3.98
C LEU A 315 1.97 -8.79 2.53
N ASP A 316 1.15 -9.59 1.87
CA ASP A 316 1.31 -9.90 0.45
C ASP A 316 1.17 -8.65 -0.43
N PHE A 317 0.18 -7.83 -0.14
CA PHE A 317 -0.02 -6.52 -0.78
C PHE A 317 1.21 -5.62 -0.63
N ARG A 318 1.72 -5.47 0.60
CA ARG A 318 2.92 -4.68 0.88
C ARG A 318 4.14 -5.18 0.12
N ARG A 319 4.36 -6.48 0.07
CA ARG A 319 5.49 -7.09 -0.67
C ARG A 319 5.43 -6.74 -2.16
N LYS A 320 4.24 -6.77 -2.75
CA LYS A 320 4.02 -6.34 -4.15
C LYS A 320 4.32 -4.85 -4.34
N VAL A 321 3.85 -4.01 -3.46
CA VAL A 321 4.13 -2.57 -3.49
C VAL A 321 5.63 -2.32 -3.46
N ASN A 322 6.33 -2.91 -2.51
CA ASN A 322 7.78 -2.72 -2.37
C ASN A 322 8.59 -3.29 -3.55
N LYS A 323 8.14 -4.39 -4.14
CA LYS A 323 8.75 -4.94 -5.34
C LYS A 323 8.64 -3.99 -6.53
N CYS A 324 7.50 -3.35 -6.71
CA CYS A 324 7.28 -2.34 -7.74
C CYS A 324 8.08 -1.05 -7.46
N TYR A 325 8.14 -0.62 -6.21
CA TYR A 325 8.80 0.62 -5.78
C TYR A 325 10.33 0.53 -5.71
N ARG A 326 10.92 -0.65 -5.66
CA ARG A 326 12.34 -0.91 -5.42
C ARG A 326 13.27 -0.01 -6.26
N GLY A 327 14.24 0.62 -5.57
CA GLY A 327 15.25 1.45 -6.22
C GLY A 327 14.79 2.86 -6.61
N ARG A 328 13.63 3.31 -6.16
CA ARG A 328 13.11 4.64 -6.43
C ARG A 328 13.36 5.60 -5.27
N SER A 329 13.53 6.88 -5.59
CA SER A 329 13.75 7.96 -4.62
C SER A 329 12.53 8.85 -4.40
N CYS A 330 11.48 8.71 -5.22
CA CYS A 330 10.23 9.45 -5.06
C CYS A 330 9.39 8.90 -3.90
N PRO A 331 8.50 9.70 -3.30
CA PRO A 331 7.62 9.21 -2.24
C PRO A 331 6.56 8.24 -2.76
N ILE A 332 6.08 7.38 -1.86
CA ILE A 332 4.88 6.56 -2.08
C ILE A 332 3.68 7.36 -1.55
N ILE A 333 2.66 7.57 -2.38
CA ILE A 333 1.41 8.18 -1.92
C ILE A 333 0.54 7.08 -1.30
N VAL A 334 0.14 7.28 -0.06
CA VAL A 334 -0.76 6.37 0.68
C VAL A 334 -2.00 7.14 1.09
N HIS A 335 -3.17 6.64 0.74
CA HIS A 335 -4.42 7.23 1.17
C HIS A 335 -5.48 6.18 1.55
N CYS A 336 -6.40 6.59 2.38
CA CYS A 336 -7.63 5.89 2.69
C CYS A 336 -8.79 6.89 2.52
N SER A 337 -9.74 6.93 3.44
CA SER A 337 -10.77 7.98 3.46
C SER A 337 -10.23 9.28 4.08
N ASP A 338 -9.85 9.23 5.35
CA ASP A 338 -9.36 10.39 6.11
C ASP A 338 -7.84 10.62 5.99
N GLY A 339 -7.09 9.65 5.48
CA GLY A 339 -5.64 9.72 5.40
C GLY A 339 -4.91 9.52 6.73
N SER A 340 -5.56 8.92 7.72
CA SER A 340 -5.02 8.78 9.08
C SER A 340 -5.03 7.35 9.60
N GLY A 341 -6.18 6.68 9.69
CA GLY A 341 -6.31 5.38 10.33
C GLY A 341 -5.61 4.26 9.56
N ARG A 342 -6.19 3.82 8.47
CA ARG A 342 -5.64 2.75 7.60
C ARG A 342 -4.32 3.18 6.97
N THR A 343 -4.24 4.40 6.50
CA THR A 343 -3.01 5.00 5.94
C THR A 343 -1.87 4.97 6.96
N GLY A 344 -2.11 5.42 8.18
CA GLY A 344 -1.10 5.44 9.24
C GLY A 344 -0.66 4.04 9.64
N THR A 345 -1.59 3.09 9.70
CA THR A 345 -1.27 1.69 10.05
C THR A 345 -0.40 1.05 8.98
N TYR A 346 -0.71 1.26 7.70
CA TYR A 346 0.13 0.77 6.61
C TYR A 346 1.53 1.39 6.62
N ILE A 347 1.63 2.71 6.78
CA ILE A 347 2.93 3.41 6.82
C ILE A 347 3.77 2.92 8.01
N LEU A 348 3.16 2.74 9.18
CA LEU A 348 3.83 2.23 10.38
C LEU A 348 4.43 0.84 10.12
N ILE A 349 3.63 -0.08 9.61
CA ILE A 349 4.08 -1.44 9.29
C ILE A 349 5.21 -1.41 8.26
N ASP A 350 5.05 -0.66 7.19
CA ASP A 350 6.02 -0.58 6.10
C ASP A 350 7.34 0.04 6.56
N MET A 351 7.28 1.12 7.33
CA MET A 351 8.46 1.81 7.87
C MET A 351 9.26 0.91 8.82
N VAL A 352 8.59 0.24 9.75
CA VAL A 352 9.22 -0.70 10.69
C VAL A 352 9.89 -1.86 9.95
N LEU A 353 9.19 -2.48 9.02
CA LEU A 353 9.71 -3.61 8.24
C LEU A 353 10.86 -3.20 7.32
N ASN A 354 10.82 -2.00 6.76
CA ASN A 354 11.92 -1.48 5.94
C ASN A 354 13.18 -1.20 6.77
N ARG A 355 13.04 -0.70 8.00
CA ARG A 355 14.15 -0.55 8.95
C ARG A 355 14.81 -1.90 9.26
N MET A 356 13.99 -2.92 9.53
CA MET A 356 14.47 -4.28 9.75
C MET A 356 15.22 -4.83 8.54
N ALA A 357 14.68 -4.66 7.35
CA ALA A 357 15.29 -5.11 6.11
C ALA A 357 16.67 -4.46 5.85
N LYS A 358 16.91 -3.29 6.41
CA LYS A 358 18.21 -2.59 6.36
C LYS A 358 19.16 -2.97 7.49
N GLY A 359 18.76 -3.88 8.37
CA GLY A 359 19.58 -4.34 9.47
C GLY A 359 19.63 -3.41 10.68
N VAL A 360 18.64 -2.54 10.86
CA VAL A 360 18.50 -1.75 12.08
C VAL A 360 18.21 -2.69 13.24
N LYS A 361 18.97 -2.58 14.32
CA LYS A 361 18.92 -3.52 15.46
C LYS A 361 17.89 -3.12 16.53
N GLU A 362 17.63 -1.83 16.65
CA GLU A 362 16.69 -1.31 17.63
C GLU A 362 15.40 -0.91 16.89
N ILE A 363 14.35 -1.67 17.16
CA ILE A 363 13.03 -1.45 16.58
C ILE A 363 12.06 -1.19 17.71
N ASP A 364 11.52 0.02 17.72
CA ASP A 364 10.46 0.45 18.65
C ASP A 364 9.27 0.93 17.83
N ILE A 365 8.19 0.15 17.85
CA ILE A 365 6.95 0.48 17.10
C ILE A 365 6.28 1.72 17.70
N ALA A 366 6.24 1.86 19.03
CA ALA A 366 5.63 3.01 19.68
C ALA A 366 6.38 4.30 19.32
N ALA A 367 7.71 4.30 19.44
CA ALA A 367 8.53 5.43 19.04
C ALA A 367 8.42 5.76 17.53
N THR A 368 8.26 4.75 16.69
CA THR A 368 8.02 4.95 15.26
C THR A 368 6.66 5.59 15.02
N LEU A 369 5.63 5.19 15.77
CA LEU A 369 4.31 5.81 15.69
C LEU A 369 4.33 7.28 16.14
N GLU A 370 5.01 7.60 17.23
CA GLU A 370 5.22 8.99 17.66
C GLU A 370 5.91 9.80 16.56
N HIS A 371 6.97 9.25 15.97
CA HIS A 371 7.71 9.88 14.89
C HIS A 371 6.83 10.22 13.67
N ILE A 372 5.98 9.31 13.23
CA ILE A 372 5.08 9.59 12.10
C ILE A 372 3.91 10.52 12.52
N ARG A 373 3.47 10.47 13.78
CA ARG A 373 2.47 11.41 14.33
C ARG A 373 3.00 12.84 14.49
N ASP A 374 4.30 13.03 14.62
CA ASP A 374 4.93 14.34 14.52
C ASP A 374 4.77 14.99 13.15
N GLN A 375 4.48 14.21 12.13
CA GLN A 375 4.39 14.65 10.74
C GLN A 375 2.95 14.69 10.20
N ARG A 376 2.05 13.89 10.77
CA ARG A 376 0.60 13.98 10.52
C ARG A 376 -0.16 13.51 11.75
N PRO A 377 -1.17 14.27 12.21
CA PRO A 377 -1.95 13.88 13.39
C PRO A 377 -2.78 12.61 13.13
N ASN A 378 -3.05 11.89 14.20
CA ASN A 378 -3.96 10.75 14.24
C ASN A 378 -3.61 9.57 13.31
N LEU A 379 -2.38 9.47 12.85
CA LEU A 379 -1.92 8.27 12.16
C LEU A 379 -2.05 7.07 13.10
N VAL A 380 -2.74 6.03 12.66
CA VAL A 380 -3.26 4.92 13.47
C VAL A 380 -4.32 5.42 14.47
N ARG A 381 -5.59 5.25 14.15
CA ARG A 381 -6.68 5.86 14.92
C ARG A 381 -7.18 5.03 16.09
N THR A 382 -7.03 3.71 16.03
CA THR A 382 -7.60 2.81 17.05
C THR A 382 -6.53 1.91 17.66
N LYS A 383 -6.79 1.49 18.91
CA LYS A 383 -5.94 0.49 19.57
C LYS A 383 -5.89 -0.82 18.79
N ASP A 384 -6.99 -1.23 18.18
CA ASP A 384 -7.05 -2.43 17.36
C ASP A 384 -6.15 -2.33 16.13
N GLN A 385 -6.08 -1.17 15.49
CA GLN A 385 -5.14 -0.91 14.40
C GLN A 385 -3.68 -0.96 14.87
N PHE A 386 -3.38 -0.45 16.05
CA PHE A 386 -2.05 -0.53 16.64
C PHE A 386 -1.66 -1.98 16.96
N GLU A 387 -2.55 -2.74 17.61
CA GLU A 387 -2.36 -4.18 17.86
C GLU A 387 -2.21 -4.98 16.58
N PHE A 388 -2.99 -4.65 15.54
CA PHE A 388 -2.87 -5.24 14.23
C PHE A 388 -1.51 -4.96 13.59
N ALA A 389 -0.97 -3.76 13.74
CA ALA A 389 0.37 -3.42 13.25
C ALA A 389 1.46 -4.27 13.94
N LEU A 390 1.38 -4.43 15.26
CA LEU A 390 2.28 -5.31 16.01
C LEU A 390 2.20 -6.76 15.50
N THR A 391 1.00 -7.26 15.30
CA THR A 391 0.76 -8.62 14.79
C THR A 391 1.32 -8.81 13.39
N ALA A 392 1.07 -7.87 12.50
CA ALA A 392 1.55 -7.91 11.12
C ALA A 392 3.09 -7.93 11.05
N VAL A 393 3.73 -7.07 11.85
CA VAL A 393 5.20 -7.03 11.91
C VAL A 393 5.75 -8.34 12.48
N ALA A 394 5.18 -8.89 13.56
CA ALA A 394 5.59 -10.16 14.13
C ALA A 394 5.48 -11.32 13.12
N GLU A 395 4.38 -11.40 12.40
CA GLU A 395 4.19 -12.44 11.37
C GLU A 395 5.18 -12.31 10.22
N GLU A 396 5.46 -11.10 9.75
CA GLU A 396 6.46 -10.89 8.69
C GLU A 396 7.87 -11.24 9.15
N VAL A 397 8.27 -10.84 10.35
CA VAL A 397 9.57 -11.22 10.94
C VAL A 397 9.70 -12.74 11.04
N ASN A 398 8.67 -13.42 11.49
CA ASN A 398 8.66 -14.87 11.54
C ASN A 398 8.79 -15.52 10.15
N ALA A 399 8.13 -14.96 9.13
CA ALA A 399 8.28 -15.41 7.75
C ALA A 399 9.70 -15.21 7.22
N ILE A 400 10.31 -14.05 7.49
CA ILE A 400 11.70 -13.76 7.12
C ILE A 400 12.67 -14.75 7.80
N LEU A 401 12.52 -14.98 9.10
CA LEU A 401 13.38 -15.92 9.84
C LEU A 401 13.31 -17.35 9.32
N LYS A 402 12.14 -17.79 8.87
CA LYS A 402 11.98 -19.11 8.24
C LYS A 402 12.61 -19.22 6.86
N ALA A 403 12.70 -18.11 6.14
CA ALA A 403 13.29 -18.05 4.80
C ALA A 403 14.83 -17.92 4.82
N LEU A 404 15.41 -17.57 5.99
CA LEU A 404 16.86 -17.51 6.14
C LEU A 404 17.45 -18.94 6.08
N PRO A 405 18.59 -19.14 5.42
CA PRO A 405 19.29 -20.42 5.43
C PRO A 405 19.70 -20.77 6.87
N GLN A 406 19.34 -21.96 7.30
CA GLN A 406 19.72 -22.52 8.62
C GLN A 406 21.18 -22.96 8.62
#